data_6ae6eceba23023b8f3d2deeab4a5c3bb
#
_entry.id   6ae6eceba23023b8f3d2deeab4a5c3bb
#
_cell.length_a   1.000
_cell.length_b   1.000
_cell.length_c   1.000
_cell.angle_alpha   90.00
_cell.angle_beta   90.00
_cell.angle_gamma   90.00
#
_symmetry.space_group_name_H-M   'P 1'
#
loop_
_entity.id
_entity.type
_entity.pdbx_description
1 polymer ?
#
loop_
_entity_poly.entity_id
_entity_poly.type
_entity_poly.pdbx_seq_one_letter_code
_entity_poly.pdbx_strand_id
1 'polypeptide(L)'
;MNNNFDVIVVGSGPGGYVCAIRSAQLGLKTACVETRKTLGGTCLNIGCIPSKSLLNSSEIYHKAQKEFNNLGIETNNIKLNLPKMMSNKNKSVLTLTKGIEFLFKKNKIIHLK
;
A
#
# COMPACT_ATOMS: atom_id res chain seq x y z
N MET A 1 29.13 -16.50 -0.44
CA MET A 1 28.63 -15.45 0.45
C MET A 1 27.92 -16.11 1.62
N ASN A 2 28.31 -15.78 2.85
CA ASN A 2 27.71 -16.41 4.04
C ASN A 2 26.32 -15.77 4.26
N ASN A 3 25.26 -16.47 3.87
CA ASN A 3 23.87 -15.97 3.95
C ASN A 3 23.22 -16.29 5.32
N ASN A 4 23.98 -16.08 6.41
CA ASN A 4 23.44 -16.25 7.73
C ASN A 4 22.60 -15.01 8.12
N PHE A 5 21.36 -15.24 8.52
CA PHE A 5 20.44 -14.23 9.05
C PHE A 5 20.05 -14.58 10.47
N ASP A 6 19.87 -13.56 11.29
CA ASP A 6 19.33 -13.74 12.65
C ASP A 6 17.82 -13.94 12.61
N VAL A 7 17.15 -13.32 11.63
CA VAL A 7 15.68 -13.40 11.40
C VAL A 7 15.37 -13.53 9.92
N ILE A 8 14.51 -14.49 9.60
CA ILE A 8 13.92 -14.62 8.26
C ILE A 8 12.40 -14.52 8.41
N VAL A 9 11.82 -13.51 7.77
CA VAL A 9 10.37 -13.28 7.74
C VAL A 9 9.82 -13.83 6.44
N VAL A 10 8.82 -14.70 6.50
CA VAL A 10 8.17 -15.27 5.32
C VAL A 10 6.87 -14.53 5.04
N GLY A 11 6.85 -13.85 3.90
CA GLY A 11 5.75 -12.97 3.48
C GLY A 11 5.94 -11.51 3.89
N SER A 12 5.73 -10.59 2.94
CA SER A 12 5.89 -9.15 3.11
C SER A 12 4.57 -8.40 3.30
N GLY A 13 3.53 -9.09 3.76
CA GLY A 13 2.27 -8.43 4.17
C GLY A 13 2.46 -7.53 5.39
N PRO A 14 1.40 -6.86 5.90
CA PRO A 14 1.51 -5.92 7.03
C PRO A 14 2.21 -6.47 8.25
N GLY A 15 1.93 -7.70 8.66
CA GLY A 15 2.66 -8.36 9.75
C GLY A 15 4.13 -8.60 9.41
N GLY A 16 4.42 -9.01 8.16
CA GLY A 16 5.75 -9.36 7.71
C GLY A 16 6.67 -8.14 7.57
N TYR A 17 6.28 -7.12 6.83
CA TYR A 17 7.14 -5.95 6.65
C TYR A 17 7.36 -5.18 7.96
N VAL A 18 6.35 -5.11 8.83
CA VAL A 18 6.50 -4.47 10.15
C VAL A 18 7.50 -5.26 11.01
N CYS A 19 7.36 -6.58 11.07
CA CYS A 19 8.29 -7.46 11.77
C CYS A 19 9.71 -7.31 11.23
N ALA A 20 9.91 -7.39 9.92
CA ALA A 20 11.22 -7.29 9.29
C ALA A 20 11.91 -5.94 9.58
N ILE A 21 11.16 -4.83 9.43
CA ILE A 21 11.67 -3.49 9.71
C ILE A 21 12.06 -3.37 11.18
N ARG A 22 11.21 -3.82 12.09
CA ARG A 22 11.49 -3.72 13.52
C ARG A 22 12.68 -4.57 13.94
N SER A 23 12.79 -5.81 13.45
CA SER A 23 13.93 -6.68 13.69
C SER A 23 15.25 -6.03 13.26
N ALA A 24 15.27 -5.46 12.05
CA ALA A 24 16.44 -4.77 11.53
C ALA A 24 16.79 -3.51 12.34
N GLN A 25 15.80 -2.74 12.80
CA GLN A 25 16.01 -1.59 13.69
C GLN A 25 16.61 -1.97 15.05
N LEU A 26 16.36 -3.18 15.51
CA LEU A 26 16.95 -3.75 16.73
C LEU A 26 18.35 -4.32 16.50
N GLY A 27 18.92 -4.16 15.31
CA GLY A 27 20.29 -4.59 14.97
C GLY A 27 20.38 -6.03 14.45
N LEU A 28 19.27 -6.73 14.26
CA LEU A 28 19.28 -8.10 13.75
C LEU A 28 19.47 -8.12 12.22
N LYS A 29 20.33 -9.02 11.75
CA LYS A 29 20.52 -9.25 10.31
C LYS A 29 19.28 -9.96 9.76
N THR A 30 18.44 -9.22 9.04
CA THR A 30 17.09 -9.64 8.67
C THR A 30 16.95 -9.87 7.17
N ALA A 31 16.28 -10.96 6.80
CA ALA A 31 15.78 -11.22 5.45
C ALA A 31 14.25 -11.32 5.45
N CYS A 32 13.64 -10.97 4.33
CA CYS A 32 12.21 -11.18 4.08
C CYS A 32 12.03 -11.92 2.76
N VAL A 33 11.31 -13.03 2.80
CA VAL A 33 10.97 -13.85 1.61
C VAL A 33 9.60 -13.42 1.10
N GLU A 34 9.52 -13.04 -0.19
CA GLU A 34 8.26 -12.65 -0.83
C GLU A 34 8.23 -13.11 -2.29
N THR A 35 7.19 -13.84 -2.65
CA THR A 35 7.02 -14.37 -4.02
C THR A 35 6.55 -13.34 -5.04
N ARG A 36 5.87 -12.28 -4.60
CA ARG A 36 5.41 -11.20 -5.46
C ARG A 36 6.58 -10.29 -5.87
N LYS A 37 6.42 -9.60 -6.99
CA LYS A 37 7.41 -8.60 -7.44
C LYS A 37 7.48 -7.38 -6.52
N THR A 38 6.39 -7.08 -5.83
CA THR A 38 6.24 -5.91 -4.95
C THR A 38 5.99 -6.34 -3.52
N LEU A 39 6.56 -5.61 -2.57
CA LEU A 39 6.33 -5.80 -1.14
C LEU A 39 4.94 -5.30 -0.73
N GLY A 40 4.51 -5.62 0.50
CA GLY A 40 3.25 -5.16 1.07
C GLY A 40 2.13 -6.21 1.09
N GLY A 41 2.36 -7.39 0.48
CA GLY A 41 1.43 -8.50 0.48
C GLY A 41 0.08 -8.19 -0.16
N THR A 42 -0.94 -8.94 0.20
CA THR A 42 -2.31 -8.78 -0.32
C THR A 42 -2.88 -7.41 0.03
N CYS A 43 -2.68 -6.93 1.26
CA CYS A 43 -3.26 -5.68 1.73
C CYS A 43 -2.88 -4.49 0.84
N LEU A 44 -1.60 -4.29 0.56
CA LEU A 44 -1.15 -3.15 -0.22
C LEU A 44 -1.44 -3.30 -1.72
N ASN A 45 -1.31 -4.51 -2.24
CA ASN A 45 -1.36 -4.73 -3.69
C ASN A 45 -2.77 -4.90 -4.25
N ILE A 46 -3.62 -5.68 -3.59
CA ILE A 46 -4.94 -6.07 -4.10
C ILE A 46 -6.06 -6.07 -3.05
N GLY A 47 -5.78 -5.67 -1.82
CA GLY A 47 -6.71 -5.71 -0.69
C GLY A 47 -7.04 -4.33 -0.13
N CYS A 48 -6.58 -4.05 1.09
CA CYS A 48 -6.96 -2.87 1.90
C CYS A 48 -6.76 -1.55 1.16
N ILE A 49 -5.62 -1.35 0.54
CA ILE A 49 -5.27 -0.07 -0.08
C ILE A 49 -6.10 0.22 -1.33
N PRO A 50 -6.14 -0.67 -2.35
CA PRO A 50 -6.97 -0.39 -3.52
C PRO A 50 -8.46 -0.30 -3.18
N SER A 51 -8.99 -1.13 -2.28
CA SER A 51 -10.39 -1.06 -1.90
C SER A 51 -10.75 0.23 -1.18
N LYS A 52 -9.94 0.69 -0.22
CA LYS A 52 -10.18 1.95 0.49
C LYS A 52 -10.06 3.17 -0.45
N SER A 53 -9.13 3.14 -1.39
CA SER A 53 -9.01 4.19 -2.41
C SER A 53 -10.28 4.31 -3.25
N LEU A 54 -10.84 3.19 -3.71
CA LEU A 54 -12.07 3.17 -4.51
C LEU A 54 -13.31 3.53 -3.68
N LEU A 55 -13.43 3.00 -2.46
CA LEU A 55 -14.54 3.32 -1.56
C LEU A 55 -14.57 4.81 -1.23
N ASN A 56 -13.45 5.41 -0.89
CA ASN A 56 -13.37 6.85 -0.63
C ASN A 56 -13.78 7.67 -1.86
N SER A 57 -13.31 7.32 -3.04
CA SER A 57 -13.66 8.02 -4.28
C SER A 57 -15.15 7.89 -4.61
N SER A 58 -15.73 6.69 -4.40
CA SER A 58 -17.17 6.46 -4.64
C SER A 58 -18.05 7.18 -3.62
N GLU A 59 -17.63 7.27 -2.37
CA GLU A 59 -18.34 8.01 -1.33
C GLU A 59 -18.37 9.52 -1.63
N ILE A 60 -17.22 10.09 -2.01
CA ILE A 60 -17.15 11.50 -2.42
C ILE A 60 -18.06 11.78 -3.63
N TYR A 61 -18.06 10.89 -4.62
CA TYR A 61 -18.92 11.02 -5.79
C TYR A 61 -20.40 10.95 -5.40
N HIS A 62 -20.79 10.03 -4.53
CA HIS A 62 -22.16 9.91 -4.03
C HIS A 62 -22.59 11.16 -3.26
N LYS A 63 -21.77 11.65 -2.34
CA LYS A 63 -22.01 12.89 -1.59
C LYS A 63 -22.17 14.09 -2.50
N ALA A 64 -21.32 14.21 -3.52
CA ALA A 64 -21.40 15.31 -4.48
C ALA A 64 -22.72 15.30 -5.27
N GLN A 65 -23.26 14.13 -5.59
CA GLN A 65 -24.52 14.02 -6.30
C GLN A 65 -25.77 14.23 -5.42
N LYS A 66 -25.72 13.83 -4.14
CA LYS A 66 -26.91 13.71 -3.29
C LYS A 66 -26.95 14.73 -2.14
N GLU A 67 -25.80 15.12 -1.62
CA GLU A 67 -25.74 15.84 -0.34
C GLU A 67 -25.22 17.27 -0.48
N PHE A 68 -24.40 17.58 -1.48
CA PHE A 68 -23.74 18.89 -1.60
C PHE A 68 -24.72 20.06 -1.68
N ASN A 69 -25.86 19.89 -2.39
CA ASN A 69 -26.87 20.94 -2.46
C ASN A 69 -27.47 21.27 -1.09
N ASN A 70 -27.64 20.25 -0.22
CA ASN A 70 -28.13 20.45 1.16
C ASN A 70 -27.13 21.21 2.04
N LEU A 71 -25.85 21.19 1.67
CA LEU A 71 -24.77 21.89 2.35
C LEU A 71 -24.53 23.31 1.76
N GLY A 72 -25.34 23.76 0.80
CA GLY A 72 -25.16 25.00 0.11
C GLY A 72 -24.03 24.99 -0.93
N ILE A 73 -23.58 23.82 -1.34
CA ILE A 73 -22.55 23.65 -2.37
C ILE A 73 -23.23 23.29 -3.68
N GLU A 74 -23.32 24.24 -4.59
CA GLU A 74 -23.91 24.00 -5.90
C GLU A 74 -22.93 23.31 -6.83
N THR A 75 -23.35 22.18 -7.40
CA THR A 75 -22.53 21.40 -8.33
C THR A 75 -23.34 21.10 -9.59
N ASN A 76 -22.80 21.45 -10.74
CA ASN A 76 -23.42 21.19 -12.03
C ASN A 76 -22.72 20.02 -12.74
N ASN A 77 -23.52 19.03 -13.20
CA ASN A 77 -23.07 17.94 -14.06
C ASN A 77 -21.82 17.16 -13.58
N ILE A 78 -21.84 16.66 -12.36
CA ILE A 78 -20.79 15.79 -11.86
C ILE A 78 -20.81 14.47 -12.62
N LYS A 79 -19.73 14.17 -13.30
CA LYS A 79 -19.54 12.94 -14.08
C LYS A 79 -18.40 12.09 -13.51
N LEU A 80 -18.60 10.78 -13.48
CA LEU A 80 -17.55 9.84 -13.12
C LEU A 80 -16.60 9.62 -14.30
N ASN A 81 -15.30 9.81 -14.06
CA ASN A 81 -14.25 9.36 -14.96
C ASN A 81 -13.58 8.11 -14.36
N LEU A 82 -14.13 6.94 -14.68
CA LEU A 82 -13.66 5.67 -14.12
C LEU A 82 -12.19 5.37 -14.44
N PRO A 83 -11.66 5.57 -15.67
CA PRO A 83 -10.24 5.41 -15.94
C PRO A 83 -9.33 6.24 -15.02
N LYS A 84 -9.71 7.49 -14.75
CA LYS A 84 -8.95 8.38 -13.85
C LYS A 84 -9.04 7.92 -12.39
N MET A 85 -10.20 7.46 -11.95
CA MET A 85 -10.37 6.85 -10.61
C MET A 85 -9.48 5.62 -10.43
N MET A 86 -9.45 4.73 -11.42
CA MET A 86 -8.58 3.55 -11.42
C MET A 86 -7.09 3.91 -11.43
N SER A 87 -6.71 4.93 -12.20
CA SER A 87 -5.34 5.45 -12.22
C SER A 87 -4.93 5.99 -10.84
N ASN A 88 -5.81 6.74 -10.18
CA ASN A 88 -5.56 7.26 -8.82
C ASN A 88 -5.37 6.12 -7.80
N LYS A 89 -6.23 5.09 -7.87
CA LYS A 89 -6.09 3.88 -7.06
C LYS A 89 -4.73 3.19 -7.29
N ASN A 90 -4.32 3.03 -8.54
CA ASN A 90 -3.02 2.44 -8.88
C ASN A 90 -1.84 3.27 -8.35
N LYS A 91 -1.94 4.61 -8.42
CA LYS A 91 -0.93 5.51 -7.86
C LYS A 91 -0.78 5.32 -6.35
N SER A 92 -1.88 5.18 -5.61
CA SER A 92 -1.85 4.92 -4.16
C SER A 92 -1.13 3.61 -3.84
N VAL A 93 -1.46 2.53 -4.55
CA VAL A 93 -0.79 1.23 -4.41
C VAL A 93 0.70 1.35 -4.68
N LEU A 94 1.08 1.98 -5.79
CA LEU A 94 2.49 2.15 -6.18
C LEU A 94 3.28 2.97 -5.15
N THR A 95 2.70 4.05 -4.64
CA THR A 95 3.35 4.91 -3.64
C THR A 95 3.65 4.13 -2.36
N LEU A 96 2.69 3.35 -1.87
CA LEU A 96 2.85 2.61 -0.62
C LEU A 96 3.79 1.40 -0.78
N THR A 97 3.70 0.64 -1.86
CA THR A 97 4.62 -0.48 -2.10
C THR A 97 6.07 0.00 -2.25
N LYS A 98 6.31 1.10 -2.97
CA LYS A 98 7.63 1.74 -3.03
C LYS A 98 8.11 2.26 -1.68
N GLY A 99 7.20 2.73 -0.84
CA GLY A 99 7.51 3.14 0.54
C GLY A 99 8.08 1.98 1.36
N ILE A 100 7.50 0.78 1.25
CA ILE A 100 8.03 -0.42 1.92
C ILE A 100 9.40 -0.82 1.35
N GLU A 101 9.57 -0.79 0.03
CA GLU A 101 10.88 -1.05 -0.60
C GLU A 101 11.96 -0.09 -0.11
N PHE A 102 11.62 1.19 0.01
CA PHE A 102 12.53 2.20 0.57
C PHE A 102 12.90 1.88 2.02
N LEU A 103 11.93 1.51 2.86
CA LEU A 103 12.17 1.15 4.26
C LEU A 103 13.03 -0.10 4.38
N PHE A 104 12.85 -1.08 3.51
CA PHE A 104 13.71 -2.27 3.46
C PHE A 104 15.16 -1.89 3.14
N LYS A 105 15.37 -1.08 2.11
CA LYS A 105 16.71 -0.57 1.75
C LYS A 105 17.35 0.24 2.89
N LYS A 106 16.59 1.16 3.47
CA LYS A 106 17.06 2.00 4.59
C LYS A 106 17.53 1.16 5.78
N ASN A 107 16.83 0.08 6.08
CA ASN A 107 17.13 -0.81 7.21
C ASN A 107 18.00 -2.01 6.80
N LYS A 108 18.54 -2.04 5.57
CA LYS A 108 19.41 -3.11 5.05
C LYS A 108 18.80 -4.52 5.12
N ILE A 109 17.45 -4.59 4.97
CA ILE A 109 16.74 -5.86 4.92
C ILE A 109 16.92 -6.50 3.55
N ILE A 110 17.30 -7.77 3.52
CA ILE A 110 17.49 -8.51 2.29
C ILE A 110 16.13 -9.08 1.83
N HIS A 111 15.71 -8.68 0.64
CA HIS A 111 14.51 -9.24 0.00
C HIS A 111 14.92 -10.47 -0.81
N LEU A 112 14.40 -11.61 -0.42
CA LEU A 112 14.54 -12.90 -1.11
C LEU A 112 13.25 -13.23 -1.83
N LYS A 113 13.37 -13.79 -3.04
CA LYS A 113 12.23 -14.15 -3.88
C LYS A 113 12.03 -15.68 -3.91
#